data_b75b196e567a4d27a92a6593894aa483
#
_entry.id   b75b196e567a4d27a92a6593894aa483
#
_cell.length_a   1.000
_cell.length_b   1.000
_cell.length_c   1.000
_cell.angle_alpha   90.00
_cell.angle_beta   90.00
_cell.angle_gamma   90.00
#
_symmetry.space_group_name_H-M   'P 1'
#
loop_
_entity.id
_entity.type
_entity.pdbx_description
1 polymer ?
#
loop_
_entity_poly.entity_id
_entity_poly.type
_entity_poly.pdbx_seq_one_letter_code
_entity_poly.pdbx_strand_id
1 'polypeptide(L)'
;MHQITMIMKFKEGYKVRSMAGENVVIMQGKGSSDMTRIISLNDSSLLLWNELQSKEFEVADVAAILIEKYGIESEIAERDAKAWVEKLAECGLI
;
A
#
# COMPACT_ATOMS: atom_id res chain seq x y z
N MET A 1 -8.25 -25.19 -13.16
CA MET A 1 -8.74 -24.13 -12.29
C MET A 1 -7.81 -22.94 -12.38
N HIS A 2 -8.35 -21.81 -12.73
CA HIS A 2 -7.54 -20.62 -12.95
C HIS A 2 -7.48 -19.78 -11.71
N GLN A 3 -6.27 -19.53 -11.25
CA GLN A 3 -6.07 -18.49 -10.25
C GLN A 3 -5.96 -17.16 -10.97
N ILE A 4 -6.86 -16.27 -10.66
CA ILE A 4 -6.75 -14.92 -11.17
C ILE A 4 -5.75 -14.19 -10.29
N THR A 5 -4.59 -13.92 -10.86
CA THR A 5 -3.57 -13.14 -10.20
C THR A 5 -3.80 -11.69 -10.55
N MET A 6 -4.08 -10.88 -9.55
CA MET A 6 -4.22 -9.44 -9.76
C MET A 6 -2.87 -8.76 -9.58
N ILE A 7 -2.40 -8.18 -10.66
CA ILE A 7 -1.19 -7.39 -10.65
C ILE A 7 -1.59 -5.95 -10.36
N MET A 8 -0.97 -5.34 -9.38
CA MET A 8 -1.29 -4.01 -8.91
C MET A 8 -0.09 -3.10 -9.02
N LYS A 9 -0.35 -1.82 -9.09
CA LYS A 9 0.69 -0.81 -9.14
C LYS A 9 0.16 0.46 -8.48
N PHE A 10 1.00 1.13 -7.70
CA PHE A 10 0.62 2.42 -7.15
C PHE A 10 0.42 3.44 -8.26
N LYS A 11 -0.63 4.23 -8.13
CA LYS A 11 -0.87 5.33 -9.05
C LYS A 11 0.24 6.37 -8.91
N GLU A 12 0.62 6.94 -10.04
CA GLU A 12 1.66 7.95 -10.06
C GLU A 12 1.18 9.28 -9.48
N GLY A 13 2.12 10.06 -8.98
CA GLY A 13 1.82 11.40 -8.48
C GLY A 13 1.65 11.49 -6.98
N TYR A 14 1.61 10.38 -6.28
CA TYR A 14 1.51 10.39 -4.83
C TYR A 14 2.88 10.20 -4.20
N LYS A 15 3.15 11.01 -3.19
CA LYS A 15 4.44 10.97 -2.48
C LYS A 15 4.19 10.91 -0.99
N VAL A 16 5.08 10.22 -0.30
CA VAL A 16 5.07 10.21 1.16
C VAL A 16 5.73 11.49 1.67
N ARG A 17 5.09 12.12 2.62
CA ARG A 17 5.63 13.29 3.30
C ARG A 17 5.64 13.05 4.80
N SER A 18 6.60 13.67 5.47
CA SER A 18 6.65 13.65 6.92
C SER A 18 5.92 14.88 7.46
N MET A 19 4.89 14.65 8.28
CA MET A 19 4.12 15.72 8.92
C MET A 19 3.92 15.38 10.39
N ALA A 20 4.34 16.28 11.25
CA ALA A 20 4.17 16.14 12.70
C ALA A 20 4.68 14.79 13.24
N GLY A 21 5.80 14.31 12.69
CA GLY A 21 6.39 13.04 13.12
C GLY A 21 5.77 11.80 12.49
N GLU A 22 4.81 11.96 11.60
CA GLU A 22 4.16 10.85 10.91
C GLU A 22 4.46 10.87 9.42
N ASN A 23 4.51 9.69 8.82
CA ASN A 23 4.62 9.57 7.38
C ASN A 23 3.23 9.48 6.78
N VAL A 24 2.93 10.38 5.87
CA VAL A 24 1.60 10.48 5.29
C VAL A 24 1.67 10.58 3.77
N VAL A 25 0.62 10.08 3.13
CA VAL A 25 0.39 10.29 1.71
C VAL A 25 -0.75 11.28 1.58
N ILE A 26 -0.51 12.36 0.85
CA ILE A 26 -1.53 13.37 0.61
C ILE A 26 -2.11 13.13 -0.77
N MET A 27 -3.42 12.93 -0.81
CA MET A 27 -4.16 12.72 -2.04
C MET A 27 -5.05 13.90 -2.29
N GLN A 28 -4.91 14.51 -3.48
CA GLN A 28 -5.79 15.61 -3.88
C GLN A 28 -6.86 15.07 -4.80
N GLY A 29 -8.10 15.42 -4.52
CA GLY A 29 -9.21 15.09 -5.38
C GLY A 29 -9.15 15.87 -6.69
N LYS A 30 -9.77 15.33 -7.71
CA LYS A 30 -9.90 16.01 -9.00
C LYS A 30 -11.32 16.54 -9.13
N GLY A 31 -11.44 17.80 -9.52
CA GLY A 31 -12.72 18.41 -9.80
C GLY A 31 -13.17 19.40 -8.74
N SER A 32 -14.43 19.82 -8.84
CA SER A 32 -14.98 20.91 -8.04
C SER A 32 -15.23 20.56 -6.57
N SER A 33 -15.21 19.29 -6.24
CA SER A 33 -15.39 18.85 -4.85
C SER A 33 -14.09 18.27 -4.30
N ASP A 34 -13.03 19.02 -4.43
CA ASP A 34 -11.70 18.54 -4.04
C ASP A 34 -11.64 18.24 -2.55
N MET A 35 -11.62 16.97 -2.23
CA MET A 35 -11.37 16.53 -0.88
C MET A 35 -9.94 16.04 -0.81
N THR A 36 -9.14 16.75 -0.06
CA THR A 36 -7.78 16.30 0.24
C THR A 36 -7.87 15.19 1.27
N ARG A 37 -7.33 14.04 0.95
CA ARG A 37 -7.24 12.92 1.89
C ARG A 37 -5.81 12.78 2.34
N ILE A 38 -5.65 12.55 3.63
CA ILE A 38 -4.34 12.30 4.22
C ILE A 38 -4.37 10.89 4.80
N ILE A 39 -3.47 10.05 4.33
CA ILE A 39 -3.39 8.66 4.77
C ILE A 39 -2.09 8.49 5.53
N SER A 40 -2.19 8.13 6.81
CA SER A 40 -1.02 7.84 7.63
C SER A 40 -0.47 6.47 7.32
N LEU A 41 0.85 6.39 7.19
CA LEU A 41 1.55 5.12 7.01
C LEU A 41 2.34 4.80 8.28
N ASN A 42 2.04 3.66 8.88
CA ASN A 42 2.88 3.16 9.96
C ASN A 42 4.19 2.61 9.36
N ASP A 43 5.09 2.15 10.21
CA ASP A 43 6.41 1.69 9.76
C ASP A 43 6.34 0.59 8.72
N SER A 44 5.46 -0.38 8.91
CA SER A 44 5.32 -1.48 7.96
C SER A 44 4.71 -1.02 6.63
N SER A 45 3.72 -0.14 6.68
CA SER A 45 3.11 0.42 5.48
C SER A 45 4.11 1.26 4.69
N LEU A 46 4.93 2.04 5.39
CA LEU A 46 5.97 2.83 4.75
C LEU A 46 7.02 1.95 4.07
N LEU A 47 7.42 0.88 4.75
CA LEU A 47 8.35 -0.08 4.17
C LEU A 47 7.78 -0.68 2.89
N LEU A 48 6.53 -1.13 2.92
CA LEU A 48 5.87 -1.69 1.76
C LEU A 48 5.74 -0.68 0.63
N TRP A 49 5.40 0.55 0.96
CA TRP A 49 5.32 1.63 -0.01
C TRP A 49 6.64 1.81 -0.74
N ASN A 50 7.74 1.92 0.03
CA ASN A 50 9.06 2.14 -0.55
C ASN A 50 9.55 0.96 -1.39
N GLU A 51 9.25 -0.27 -0.95
CA GLU A 51 9.67 -1.46 -1.67
C GLU A 51 8.91 -1.68 -2.97
N LEU A 52 7.64 -1.29 -2.99
CA LEU A 52 6.74 -1.59 -4.10
C LEU A 52 6.48 -0.40 -5.02
N GLN A 53 6.95 0.77 -4.64
CA GLN A 53 6.76 1.98 -5.43
C GLN A 53 7.37 1.81 -6.82
N SER A 54 6.64 2.19 -7.85
CA SER A 54 7.04 2.09 -9.25
C SER A 54 7.22 0.66 -9.76
N LYS A 55 6.69 -0.31 -9.04
CA LYS A 55 6.72 -1.71 -9.44
C LYS A 55 5.32 -2.28 -9.52
N GLU A 56 5.14 -3.24 -10.40
CA GLU A 56 3.95 -4.06 -10.36
C GLU A 56 4.11 -5.11 -9.27
N PHE A 57 3.05 -5.40 -8.55
CA PHE A 57 3.11 -6.35 -7.44
C PHE A 57 1.79 -7.08 -7.25
N GLU A 58 1.87 -8.18 -6.53
CA GLU A 58 0.71 -8.99 -6.15
C GLU A 58 0.64 -9.07 -4.63
N VAL A 59 -0.48 -9.56 -4.12
CA VAL A 59 -0.62 -9.80 -2.67
C VAL A 59 0.50 -10.70 -2.16
N ALA A 60 0.87 -11.71 -2.94
CA ALA A 60 1.97 -12.62 -2.57
C ALA A 60 3.30 -11.87 -2.39
N ASP A 61 3.57 -10.86 -3.20
CA ASP A 61 4.78 -10.05 -3.05
C ASP A 61 4.78 -9.26 -1.76
N VAL A 62 3.64 -8.69 -1.40
CA VAL A 62 3.49 -7.97 -0.13
C VAL A 62 3.73 -8.91 1.04
N ALA A 63 3.12 -10.09 1.00
CA ALA A 63 3.29 -11.10 2.05
C ALA A 63 4.75 -11.54 2.17
N ALA A 64 5.44 -11.73 1.04
CA ALA A 64 6.85 -12.13 1.04
C ALA A 64 7.73 -11.08 1.73
N ILE A 65 7.46 -9.80 1.47
CA ILE A 65 8.20 -8.72 2.13
C ILE A 65 7.97 -8.74 3.63
N LEU A 66 6.73 -8.93 4.06
CA LEU A 66 6.40 -8.99 5.49
C LEU A 66 7.10 -10.16 6.17
N ILE A 67 7.14 -11.32 5.53
CA ILE A 67 7.83 -12.49 6.08
C ILE A 67 9.33 -12.22 6.18
N GLU A 68 9.92 -11.66 5.14
CA GLU A 68 11.35 -11.39 5.10
C GLU A 68 11.78 -10.36 6.14
N LYS A 69 11.01 -9.30 6.30
CA LYS A 69 11.40 -8.18 7.16
C LYS A 69 11.01 -8.38 8.63
N TYR A 70 9.91 -9.08 8.88
CA TYR A 70 9.39 -9.20 10.24
C TYR A 70 9.36 -10.63 10.76
N GLY A 71 9.66 -11.62 9.92
CA GLY A 71 9.69 -13.02 10.34
C GLY A 71 8.37 -13.59 10.80
N ILE A 72 7.25 -13.06 10.29
CA ILE A 72 5.93 -13.54 10.66
C ILE A 72 5.53 -14.77 9.85
N GLU A 73 4.56 -15.52 10.34
CA GLU A 73 4.06 -16.70 9.66
C GLU A 73 3.37 -16.34 8.34
N SER A 74 3.44 -17.25 7.37
CA SER A 74 2.89 -16.98 6.04
C SER A 74 1.38 -16.72 6.05
N GLU A 75 0.62 -17.40 6.89
CA GLU A 75 -0.82 -17.15 6.99
C GLU A 75 -1.12 -15.74 7.49
N ILE A 76 -0.38 -15.28 8.48
CA ILE A 76 -0.52 -13.94 9.02
C ILE A 76 -0.09 -12.92 7.97
N ALA A 77 1.02 -13.18 7.29
CA ALA A 77 1.53 -12.30 6.25
C ALA A 77 0.54 -12.15 5.11
N GLU A 78 -0.07 -13.23 4.66
CA GLU A 78 -1.06 -13.19 3.59
C GLU A 78 -2.31 -12.40 3.99
N ARG A 79 -2.77 -12.62 5.21
CA ARG A 79 -3.94 -11.90 5.73
C ARG A 79 -3.68 -10.41 5.83
N ASP A 80 -2.54 -10.05 6.39
CA ASP A 80 -2.16 -8.65 6.53
C ASP A 80 -1.91 -7.98 5.18
N ALA A 81 -1.29 -8.70 4.26
CA ALA A 81 -1.04 -8.22 2.91
C ALA A 81 -2.36 -7.93 2.19
N LYS A 82 -3.31 -8.84 2.30
CA LYS A 82 -4.61 -8.69 1.68
C LYS A 82 -5.37 -7.50 2.23
N ALA A 83 -5.37 -7.35 3.57
CA ALA A 83 -6.02 -6.22 4.22
C ALA A 83 -5.38 -4.89 3.80
N TRP A 84 -4.07 -4.84 3.70
CA TRP A 84 -3.34 -3.65 3.28
C TRP A 84 -3.69 -3.26 1.85
N VAL A 85 -3.70 -4.23 0.94
CA VAL A 85 -4.07 -4.01 -0.46
C VAL A 85 -5.50 -3.52 -0.59
N GLU A 86 -6.44 -4.12 0.16
CA GLU A 86 -7.83 -3.69 0.15
C GLU A 86 -7.96 -2.23 0.60
N LYS A 87 -7.22 -1.86 1.62
CA LYS A 87 -7.21 -0.49 2.11
C LYS A 87 -6.67 0.47 1.06
N LEU A 88 -5.61 0.11 0.37
CA LEU A 88 -5.06 0.93 -0.70
C LEU A 88 -6.07 1.11 -1.84
N ALA A 89 -6.78 0.05 -2.19
CA ALA A 89 -7.79 0.10 -3.23
C ALA A 89 -8.96 1.01 -2.83
N GLU A 90 -9.42 0.92 -1.58
CA GLU A 90 -10.47 1.78 -1.06
C GLU A 90 -10.06 3.25 -1.08
N CYS A 91 -8.78 3.52 -0.81
CA CYS A 91 -8.25 4.87 -0.82
C CYS A 91 -7.93 5.38 -2.22
N GLY A 92 -7.97 4.52 -3.22
CA GLY A 92 -7.71 4.92 -4.60
C GLY A 92 -6.23 5.06 -4.93
N LEU A 93 -5.35 4.43 -4.15
CA LEU A 93 -3.91 4.47 -4.41
C LEU A 93 -3.44 3.45 -5.44
N ILE A 94 -4.24 2.45 -5.68
CA ILE A 94 -3.95 1.43 -6.70
C ILE A 94 -5.12 1.23 -7.66
#